data_8aed832b0bd8064b24915f04860ef770
#
_entry.id   8aed832b0bd8064b24915f04860ef770
#
_cell.length_a   1.000
_cell.length_b   1.000
_cell.length_c   1.000
_cell.angle_alpha   90.00
_cell.angle_beta   90.00
_cell.angle_gamma   90.00
#
_symmetry.space_group_name_H-M   'P 1'
#
loop_
_entity.id
_entity.type
_entity.pdbx_description
1 polymer ?
#
loop_
_entity_poly.entity_id
_entity_poly.type
_entity_poly.pdbx_seq_one_letter_code
_entity_poly.pdbx_strand_id
1 'polypeptide(L)'
;MNIPIGIANSVSANFGYDVFDALKYEEQSNFDLIQIFLNSTHINDAIFLKKLKVYLLGSNDKPVYFHAEGFLNREFQRSEYSKKFFEFVSNFEHKKLIIHFDETEQLEEILDIISYFSDHEPILYLENYFRLSGKVNAEKNLRKYLALFTLANSQQFYLAPVIDIPRFFNASLKFTNDEALQWCFELFNYFGNRGIPILLHLIDATKPTQERNTYCTIGEGYIPFREIFQFMLKIKVPIEGIILEFEDKIHPLKSRDNLISFLSK
;
A
#
# COMPACT_ATOMS: atom_id res chain seq x y z
N MET A 1 -18.69 8.12 -6.91
CA MET A 1 -17.52 8.51 -6.06
C MET A 1 -16.30 8.47 -6.98
N ASN A 2 -15.56 9.57 -7.13
CA ASN A 2 -14.36 9.56 -7.98
C ASN A 2 -13.18 9.20 -7.09
N ILE A 3 -12.80 7.92 -7.06
CA ILE A 3 -11.68 7.42 -6.27
C ILE A 3 -10.44 7.49 -7.17
N PRO A 4 -9.36 8.18 -6.75
CA PRO A 4 -8.11 8.23 -7.51
C PRO A 4 -7.52 6.82 -7.68
N ILE A 5 -7.12 6.49 -8.91
CA ILE A 5 -6.49 5.21 -9.24
C ILE A 5 -5.10 5.46 -9.81
N GLY A 6 -4.10 4.83 -9.24
CA GLY A 6 -2.71 4.94 -9.65
C GLY A 6 -1.99 3.62 -9.75
N ILE A 7 -0.69 3.71 -9.93
CA ILE A 7 0.20 2.56 -10.09
C ILE A 7 1.39 2.65 -9.14
N ALA A 8 2.02 1.51 -8.88
CA ALA A 8 3.34 1.44 -8.27
C ALA A 8 4.43 1.39 -9.35
N ASN A 9 5.66 1.80 -9.02
CA ASN A 9 6.78 1.69 -9.94
C ASN A 9 7.20 0.24 -10.26
N SER A 10 6.57 -0.76 -9.62
CA SER A 10 6.66 -2.17 -9.99
C SER A 10 6.24 -2.46 -11.43
N VAL A 11 5.40 -1.63 -12.06
CA VAL A 11 5.01 -1.76 -13.48
C VAL A 11 6.21 -1.78 -14.43
N SER A 12 7.34 -1.25 -13.99
CA SER A 12 8.61 -1.21 -14.75
C SER A 12 9.56 -2.38 -14.42
N ALA A 13 9.04 -3.49 -13.88
CA ALA A 13 9.85 -4.67 -13.52
C ALA A 13 10.70 -5.20 -14.69
N ASN A 14 10.17 -5.18 -15.93
CA ASN A 14 10.91 -5.56 -17.13
C ASN A 14 12.09 -4.63 -17.48
N PHE A 15 12.13 -3.44 -16.86
CA PHE A 15 13.18 -2.44 -17.02
C PHE A 15 13.97 -2.26 -15.71
N GLY A 16 14.10 -3.31 -14.90
CA GLY A 16 14.83 -3.27 -13.64
C GLY A 16 14.19 -2.41 -12.57
N TYR A 17 12.86 -2.28 -12.59
CA TYR A 17 12.07 -1.40 -11.68
C TYR A 17 12.44 0.08 -11.79
N ASP A 18 12.79 0.53 -13.00
CA ASP A 18 13.16 1.92 -13.26
C ASP A 18 12.00 2.88 -12.91
N VAL A 19 12.26 3.74 -11.94
CA VAL A 19 11.28 4.71 -11.44
C VAL A 19 10.88 5.72 -12.52
N PHE A 20 11.83 6.18 -13.35
CA PHE A 20 11.53 7.16 -14.40
C PHE A 20 10.71 6.56 -15.54
N ASP A 21 10.92 5.28 -15.85
CA ASP A 21 10.10 4.55 -16.81
C ASP A 21 8.66 4.39 -16.30
N ALA A 22 8.47 4.12 -15.00
CA ALA A 22 7.17 4.05 -14.37
C ALA A 22 6.46 5.43 -14.34
N LEU A 23 7.17 6.49 -13.99
CA LEU A 23 6.65 7.86 -14.01
C LEU A 23 6.18 8.27 -15.41
N LYS A 24 6.98 7.98 -16.44
CA LYS A 24 6.59 8.21 -17.83
C LYS A 24 5.35 7.41 -18.23
N TYR A 25 5.24 6.15 -17.81
CA TYR A 25 4.06 5.33 -18.09
C TYR A 25 2.83 5.88 -17.36
N GLU A 26 2.95 6.29 -16.10
CA GLU A 26 1.90 6.92 -15.30
C GLU A 26 1.34 8.16 -16.03
N GLU A 27 2.23 9.07 -16.47
CA GLU A 27 1.87 10.28 -17.16
C GLU A 27 1.16 9.99 -18.51
N GLN A 28 1.74 9.13 -19.34
CA GLN A 28 1.19 8.76 -20.65
C GLN A 28 -0.15 8.02 -20.55
N SER A 29 -0.36 7.28 -19.47
CA SER A 29 -1.57 6.49 -19.23
C SER A 29 -2.62 7.26 -18.41
N ASN A 30 -2.30 8.48 -17.98
CA ASN A 30 -3.19 9.37 -17.25
C ASN A 30 -3.76 8.71 -15.97
N PHE A 31 -2.87 8.13 -15.14
CA PHE A 31 -3.22 7.71 -13.79
C PHE A 31 -3.28 8.92 -12.85
N ASP A 32 -4.04 8.81 -11.75
CA ASP A 32 -4.32 9.93 -10.84
C ASP A 32 -3.24 10.09 -9.76
N LEU A 33 -2.49 9.04 -9.45
CA LEU A 33 -1.46 9.02 -8.41
C LEU A 33 -0.38 7.98 -8.73
N ILE A 34 0.75 8.06 -8.04
CA ILE A 34 1.84 7.07 -8.15
C ILE A 34 2.40 6.70 -6.78
N GLN A 35 2.75 5.42 -6.63
CA GLN A 35 3.57 4.92 -5.54
C GLN A 35 4.99 4.68 -6.05
N ILE A 36 5.98 5.18 -5.31
CA ILE A 36 7.40 5.00 -5.61
C ILE A 36 8.04 4.19 -4.49
N PHE A 37 8.32 2.92 -4.75
CA PHE A 37 9.13 2.08 -3.89
C PHE A 37 10.61 2.44 -4.05
N LEU A 38 11.24 2.84 -2.95
CA LEU A 38 12.64 3.21 -2.90
C LEU A 38 13.41 2.23 -2.02
N ASN A 39 14.21 1.37 -2.63
CA ASN A 39 15.08 0.43 -1.91
C ASN A 39 16.41 1.07 -1.48
N SER A 40 17.23 0.31 -0.78
CA SER A 40 18.55 0.73 -0.29
C SER A 40 19.48 1.21 -1.41
N THR A 41 19.40 0.63 -2.60
CA THR A 41 20.19 1.05 -3.76
C THR A 41 19.79 2.44 -4.22
N HIS A 42 18.48 2.71 -4.34
CA HIS A 42 17.95 4.01 -4.72
C HIS A 42 18.34 5.11 -3.71
N ILE A 43 18.19 4.82 -2.42
CA ILE A 43 18.47 5.79 -1.34
C ILE A 43 19.95 6.12 -1.21
N ASN A 44 20.84 5.23 -1.60
CA ASN A 44 22.29 5.46 -1.59
C ASN A 44 22.80 6.13 -2.87
N ASP A 45 22.01 6.28 -3.91
CA ASP A 45 22.36 6.99 -5.14
C ASP A 45 21.92 8.46 -5.09
N ALA A 46 22.82 9.34 -4.68
CA ALA A 46 22.57 10.78 -4.58
C ALA A 46 22.21 11.44 -5.93
N ILE A 47 22.73 10.89 -7.06
CA ILE A 47 22.44 11.42 -8.40
C ILE A 47 21.01 11.04 -8.77
N PHE A 48 20.60 9.80 -8.52
CA PHE A 48 19.25 9.33 -8.72
C PHE A 48 18.25 10.16 -7.90
N LEU A 49 18.48 10.31 -6.59
CA LEU A 49 17.60 11.08 -5.70
C LEU A 49 17.46 12.55 -6.13
N LYS A 50 18.57 13.18 -6.53
CA LYS A 50 18.55 14.56 -7.06
C LYS A 50 17.69 14.66 -8.32
N LYS A 51 17.84 13.74 -9.26
CA LYS A 51 17.02 13.70 -10.49
C LYS A 51 15.54 13.46 -10.17
N LEU A 52 15.25 12.50 -9.30
CA LEU A 52 13.88 12.17 -8.89
C LEU A 52 13.21 13.37 -8.21
N LYS A 53 13.91 14.06 -7.30
CA LYS A 53 13.42 15.27 -6.65
C LYS A 53 13.06 16.34 -7.67
N VAL A 54 13.96 16.64 -8.62
CA VAL A 54 13.72 17.65 -9.66
C VAL A 54 12.50 17.27 -10.51
N TYR A 55 12.38 16.00 -10.90
CA TYR A 55 11.25 15.53 -11.69
C TYR A 55 9.93 15.71 -10.94
N LEU A 56 9.84 15.23 -9.69
CA LEU A 56 8.61 15.27 -8.90
C LEU A 56 8.19 16.70 -8.53
N LEU A 57 9.13 17.60 -8.26
CA LEU A 57 8.82 19.01 -8.00
C LEU A 57 8.42 19.79 -9.27
N GLY A 58 8.78 19.29 -10.45
CA GLY A 58 8.40 19.88 -11.75
C GLY A 58 7.18 19.25 -12.40
N SER A 59 6.73 18.09 -11.90
CA SER A 59 5.52 17.43 -12.38
C SER A 59 4.28 17.97 -11.68
N ASN A 60 3.14 17.91 -12.36
CA ASN A 60 1.84 18.38 -11.87
C ASN A 60 1.51 17.81 -10.48
N ASP A 61 0.66 18.51 -9.71
CA ASP A 61 0.24 18.26 -8.31
C ASP A 61 -0.43 16.89 -8.02
N LYS A 62 0.03 15.84 -8.67
CA LYS A 62 -0.47 14.50 -8.42
C LYS A 62 0.06 13.94 -7.10
N PRO A 63 -0.77 13.23 -6.32
CA PRO A 63 -0.32 12.59 -5.09
C PRO A 63 0.78 11.55 -5.36
N VAL A 64 1.88 11.68 -4.63
CA VAL A 64 2.98 10.71 -4.62
C VAL A 64 3.03 10.04 -3.27
N TYR A 65 3.08 8.70 -3.28
CA TYR A 65 3.29 7.88 -2.09
C TYR A 65 4.69 7.28 -2.16
N PHE A 66 5.50 7.47 -1.13
CA PHE A 66 6.81 6.87 -1.04
C PHE A 66 6.73 5.58 -0.22
N HIS A 67 7.08 4.46 -0.82
CA HIS A 67 7.06 3.18 -0.14
C HIS A 67 8.48 2.79 0.28
N ALA A 68 8.67 2.59 1.59
CA ALA A 68 9.94 2.21 2.16
C ALA A 68 10.22 0.71 2.01
N GLU A 69 11.49 0.34 1.88
CA GLU A 69 11.95 -1.03 2.02
C GLU A 69 11.92 -1.45 3.49
N GLY A 70 11.35 -2.64 3.78
CA GLY A 70 11.35 -3.23 5.11
C GLY A 70 10.06 -3.08 5.89
N PHE A 71 10.16 -3.12 7.21
CA PHE A 71 9.05 -3.22 8.14
C PHE A 71 9.15 -2.15 9.23
N LEU A 72 8.02 -1.72 9.76
CA LEU A 72 7.96 -0.77 10.86
C LEU A 72 8.42 -1.43 12.18
N ASN A 73 9.73 -1.42 12.41
CA ASN A 73 10.38 -2.03 13.56
C ASN A 73 11.63 -1.24 14.02
N ARG A 74 12.25 -1.67 15.12
CA ARG A 74 13.46 -1.02 15.66
C ARG A 74 14.65 -1.06 14.71
N GLU A 75 14.79 -2.11 13.91
CA GLU A 75 15.86 -2.22 12.91
C GLU A 75 15.71 -1.12 11.86
N PHE A 76 14.50 -0.97 11.29
CA PHE A 76 14.20 0.10 10.35
C PHE A 76 14.46 1.47 10.98
N GLN A 77 13.92 1.76 12.16
CA GLN A 77 14.07 3.04 12.84
C GLN A 77 15.54 3.46 12.99
N ARG A 78 16.43 2.50 13.29
CA ARG A 78 17.87 2.76 13.56
C ARG A 78 18.72 2.71 12.30
N SER A 79 18.18 2.28 11.19
CA SER A 79 18.94 2.08 9.95
C SER A 79 19.38 3.40 9.32
N GLU A 80 20.53 3.38 8.66
CA GLU A 80 20.99 4.50 7.83
C GLU A 80 20.08 4.72 6.62
N TYR A 81 19.45 3.63 6.12
CA TYR A 81 18.44 3.69 5.09
C TYR A 81 17.26 4.56 5.50
N SER A 82 16.68 4.29 6.67
CA SER A 82 15.52 5.02 7.19
C SER A 82 15.82 6.53 7.30
N LYS A 83 16.97 6.91 7.86
CA LYS A 83 17.38 8.32 7.98
C LYS A 83 17.42 9.03 6.64
N LYS A 84 18.14 8.47 5.67
CA LYS A 84 18.25 9.03 4.31
C LYS A 84 16.90 9.05 3.58
N PHE A 85 16.08 8.01 3.78
CA PHE A 85 14.74 7.94 3.21
C PHE A 85 13.86 9.08 3.73
N PHE A 86 13.81 9.30 5.04
CA PHE A 86 13.07 10.41 5.63
C PHE A 86 13.61 11.78 5.21
N GLU A 87 14.94 11.95 5.16
CA GLU A 87 15.56 13.15 4.63
C GLU A 87 15.12 13.44 3.20
N PHE A 88 15.06 12.42 2.35
CA PHE A 88 14.57 12.57 0.98
C PHE A 88 13.08 12.95 0.94
N VAL A 89 12.22 12.21 1.65
CA VAL A 89 10.78 12.44 1.68
C VAL A 89 10.43 13.80 2.27
N SER A 90 11.22 14.31 3.22
CA SER A 90 11.01 15.63 3.86
C SER A 90 11.09 16.81 2.88
N ASN A 91 11.63 16.61 1.66
CA ASN A 91 11.67 17.66 0.64
C ASN A 91 10.31 17.91 -0.05
N PHE A 92 9.28 17.11 0.23
CA PHE A 92 7.98 17.21 -0.42
C PHE A 92 6.93 17.73 0.57
N GLU A 93 5.98 18.53 0.08
CA GLU A 93 4.94 19.14 0.92
C GLU A 93 4.02 18.07 1.55
N HIS A 94 3.59 17.09 0.74
CA HIS A 94 2.76 15.98 1.20
C HIS A 94 3.62 14.72 1.39
N LYS A 95 4.15 14.56 2.60
CA LYS A 95 5.06 13.48 2.99
C LYS A 95 4.28 12.19 3.28
N LYS A 96 3.80 11.52 2.24
CA LYS A 96 3.05 10.26 2.35
C LYS A 96 4.00 9.07 2.29
N LEU A 97 4.14 8.37 3.41
CA LEU A 97 5.10 7.29 3.59
C LEU A 97 4.40 5.97 3.86
N ILE A 98 4.58 4.98 2.98
CA ILE A 98 4.08 3.63 3.17
C ILE A 98 5.19 2.73 3.72
N ILE A 99 4.85 1.90 4.71
CA ILE A 99 5.74 0.88 5.26
C ILE A 99 4.93 -0.33 5.71
N HIS A 100 5.52 -1.52 5.62
CA HIS A 100 4.87 -2.76 6.05
C HIS A 100 4.76 -2.85 7.56
N PHE A 101 3.65 -3.37 8.04
CA PHE A 101 3.45 -3.74 9.44
C PHE A 101 4.34 -4.93 9.81
N ASP A 102 5.07 -4.82 10.93
CA ASP A 102 5.82 -5.94 11.50
C ASP A 102 5.03 -6.63 12.61
N GLU A 103 4.49 -7.80 12.32
CA GLU A 103 3.73 -8.59 13.29
C GLU A 103 4.58 -9.16 14.44
N THR A 104 5.90 -9.18 14.26
CA THR A 104 6.83 -9.76 15.26
C THR A 104 7.22 -8.77 16.36
N GLU A 105 7.12 -7.46 16.10
CA GLU A 105 7.40 -6.43 17.11
C GLU A 105 6.28 -6.32 18.16
N GLN A 106 6.58 -5.83 19.35
CA GLN A 106 5.54 -5.53 20.35
C GLN A 106 4.78 -4.25 19.98
N LEU A 107 3.50 -4.14 20.37
CA LEU A 107 2.68 -2.97 20.03
C LEU A 107 3.24 -1.68 20.60
N GLU A 108 3.73 -1.73 21.83
CA GLU A 108 4.34 -0.60 22.52
C GLU A 108 5.58 -0.10 21.79
N GLU A 109 6.41 -1.01 21.26
CA GLU A 109 7.61 -0.66 20.49
C GLU A 109 7.23 -0.01 19.15
N ILE A 110 6.19 -0.53 18.47
CA ILE A 110 5.69 0.08 17.23
C ILE A 110 5.15 1.49 17.51
N LEU A 111 4.43 1.70 18.62
CA LEU A 111 3.93 3.02 19.02
C LEU A 111 5.07 4.01 19.31
N ASP A 112 6.13 3.58 19.98
CA ASP A 112 7.31 4.40 20.19
C ASP A 112 7.96 4.81 18.86
N ILE A 113 8.01 3.89 17.90
CA ILE A 113 8.54 4.17 16.56
C ILE A 113 7.64 5.16 15.81
N ILE A 114 6.32 4.99 15.88
CA ILE A 114 5.36 5.94 15.31
C ILE A 114 5.52 7.31 15.93
N SER A 115 5.64 7.40 17.27
CA SER A 115 5.89 8.66 17.98
C SER A 115 7.16 9.34 17.47
N TYR A 116 8.26 8.60 17.36
CA TYR A 116 9.53 9.14 16.85
C TYR A 116 9.39 9.71 15.43
N PHE A 117 8.63 9.04 14.54
CA PHE A 117 8.43 9.53 13.18
C PHE A 117 7.41 10.68 13.11
N SER A 118 6.45 10.74 14.01
CA SER A 118 5.45 11.81 14.06
C SER A 118 6.08 13.18 14.29
N ASP A 119 7.21 13.26 15.00
CA ASP A 119 7.97 14.49 15.19
C ASP A 119 8.57 15.06 13.90
N HIS A 120 8.61 14.25 12.83
CA HIS A 120 9.12 14.63 11.51
C HIS A 120 8.01 14.94 10.48
N GLU A 121 6.74 14.96 10.95
CA GLU A 121 5.53 15.30 10.17
C GLU A 121 5.20 14.46 8.90
N PRO A 122 5.69 13.21 8.69
CA PRO A 122 5.17 12.40 7.63
C PRO A 122 3.79 11.86 7.99
N ILE A 123 2.91 11.76 7.00
CA ILE A 123 1.72 10.93 7.11
C ILE A 123 2.17 9.48 6.92
N LEU A 124 2.13 8.72 8.00
CA LEU A 124 2.55 7.31 7.97
C LEU A 124 1.38 6.41 7.55
N TYR A 125 1.58 5.70 6.44
CA TYR A 125 0.67 4.70 5.91
C TYR A 125 1.21 3.32 6.26
N LEU A 126 0.45 2.56 7.04
CA LEU A 126 0.84 1.22 7.47
C LEU A 126 0.14 0.16 6.65
N GLU A 127 0.92 -0.64 5.91
CA GLU A 127 0.41 -1.73 5.08
C GLU A 127 0.31 -3.02 5.85
N ASN A 128 -0.85 -3.73 5.76
CA ASN A 128 -0.96 -5.07 6.30
C ASN A 128 -0.01 -6.02 5.57
N TYR A 129 0.80 -6.71 6.33
CA TYR A 129 1.75 -7.68 5.81
C TYR A 129 1.78 -8.93 6.71
N PHE A 130 2.07 -10.09 6.11
CA PHE A 130 2.11 -11.37 6.81
C PHE A 130 3.48 -12.02 6.62
N ARG A 131 4.34 -11.91 7.62
CA ARG A 131 5.66 -12.58 7.64
C ARG A 131 5.55 -14.06 7.98
N LEU A 132 4.56 -14.40 8.83
CA LEU A 132 4.35 -15.74 9.32
C LEU A 132 3.21 -16.42 8.55
N SER A 133 3.46 -17.64 8.08
CA SER A 133 2.46 -18.44 7.39
C SER A 133 1.43 -19.07 8.34
N GLY A 134 0.29 -19.45 7.80
CA GLY A 134 -0.75 -20.21 8.49
C GLY A 134 -1.82 -19.34 9.13
N LYS A 135 -3.03 -19.89 9.18
CA LYS A 135 -4.26 -19.21 9.57
C LYS A 135 -4.18 -18.56 10.96
N VAL A 136 -3.70 -19.29 11.96
CA VAL A 136 -3.62 -18.79 13.35
C VAL A 136 -2.71 -17.56 13.45
N ASN A 137 -1.58 -17.59 12.75
CA ASN A 137 -0.67 -16.44 12.71
C ASN A 137 -1.30 -15.25 11.99
N ALA A 138 -1.96 -15.49 10.85
CA ALA A 138 -2.62 -14.45 10.09
C ALA A 138 -3.74 -13.76 10.89
N GLU A 139 -4.60 -14.53 11.58
CA GLU A 139 -5.65 -13.98 12.45
C GLU A 139 -5.07 -13.17 13.62
N LYS A 140 -3.98 -13.66 14.23
CA LYS A 140 -3.29 -12.93 15.30
C LYS A 140 -2.68 -11.63 14.79
N ASN A 141 -2.07 -11.66 13.60
CA ASN A 141 -1.53 -10.48 12.93
C ASN A 141 -2.61 -9.41 12.72
N LEU A 142 -3.74 -9.79 12.11
CA LEU A 142 -4.82 -8.87 11.80
C LEU A 142 -5.43 -8.23 13.05
N ARG A 143 -5.64 -9.01 14.12
CA ARG A 143 -6.09 -8.47 15.40
C ARG A 143 -5.09 -7.48 16.00
N LYS A 144 -3.79 -7.77 15.89
CA LYS A 144 -2.72 -6.90 16.33
C LYS A 144 -2.65 -5.61 15.51
N TYR A 145 -2.81 -5.72 14.18
CA TYR A 145 -2.91 -4.59 13.28
C TYR A 145 -4.05 -3.63 13.70
N LEU A 146 -5.26 -4.14 13.90
CA LEU A 146 -6.40 -3.34 14.36
C LEU A 146 -6.20 -2.75 15.76
N ALA A 147 -5.58 -3.49 16.68
CA ALA A 147 -5.25 -3.00 18.02
C ALA A 147 -4.28 -1.82 17.96
N LEU A 148 -3.29 -1.87 17.05
CA LEU A 148 -2.35 -0.77 16.84
C LEU A 148 -3.06 0.52 16.44
N PHE A 149 -4.01 0.46 15.48
CA PHE A 149 -4.79 1.64 15.08
C PHE A 149 -5.64 2.18 16.23
N THR A 150 -6.19 1.30 17.06
CA THR A 150 -6.94 1.73 18.25
C THR A 150 -6.05 2.48 19.24
N LEU A 151 -4.86 1.97 19.50
CA LEU A 151 -3.89 2.58 20.41
C LEU A 151 -3.31 3.88 19.86
N ALA A 152 -2.91 3.90 18.57
CA ALA A 152 -2.41 5.09 17.90
C ALA A 152 -3.44 6.23 17.96
N ASN A 153 -4.70 5.94 17.68
CA ASN A 153 -5.78 6.93 17.77
C ASN A 153 -5.98 7.44 19.21
N SER A 154 -5.88 6.57 20.22
CA SER A 154 -6.01 6.98 21.62
C SER A 154 -4.87 7.91 22.09
N GLN A 155 -3.71 7.82 21.46
CA GLN A 155 -2.54 8.66 21.69
C GLN A 155 -2.44 9.85 20.73
N GLN A 156 -3.47 10.04 19.88
CA GLN A 156 -3.55 11.12 18.88
C GLN A 156 -2.44 11.08 17.81
N PHE A 157 -1.87 9.90 17.56
CA PHE A 157 -0.97 9.70 16.43
C PHE A 157 -1.78 9.54 15.15
N TYR A 158 -1.37 10.24 14.08
CA TYR A 158 -1.97 10.07 12.77
C TYR A 158 -1.33 8.87 12.07
N LEU A 159 -2.09 7.81 11.92
CA LEU A 159 -1.70 6.59 11.21
C LEU A 159 -2.79 6.25 10.20
N ALA A 160 -2.41 6.12 8.92
CA ALA A 160 -3.33 5.76 7.83
C ALA A 160 -3.19 4.28 7.45
N PRO A 161 -4.28 3.55 7.21
CA PRO A 161 -4.20 2.15 6.80
C PRO A 161 -3.97 2.02 5.29
N VAL A 162 -3.08 1.10 4.93
CA VAL A 162 -3.01 0.52 3.58
C VAL A 162 -3.51 -0.90 3.66
N ILE A 163 -4.51 -1.23 2.87
CA ILE A 163 -5.06 -2.59 2.81
C ILE A 163 -4.64 -3.22 1.48
N ASP A 164 -3.65 -4.09 1.56
CA ASP A 164 -3.25 -4.97 0.47
C ASP A 164 -4.19 -6.18 0.46
N ILE A 165 -5.25 -6.07 -0.34
CA ILE A 165 -6.30 -7.10 -0.44
C ILE A 165 -5.75 -8.44 -0.93
N PRO A 166 -4.96 -8.53 -1.99
CA PRO A 166 -4.35 -9.76 -2.48
C PRO A 166 -3.68 -10.62 -1.41
N ARG A 167 -3.07 -10.01 -0.39
CA ARG A 167 -2.37 -10.75 0.66
C ARG A 167 -3.27 -11.69 1.44
N PHE A 168 -4.56 -11.34 1.63
CA PHE A 168 -5.51 -12.22 2.35
C PHE A 168 -5.77 -13.53 1.59
N PHE A 169 -5.67 -13.48 0.27
CA PHE A 169 -5.94 -14.61 -0.63
C PHE A 169 -4.69 -15.43 -0.96
N ASN A 170 -3.55 -15.15 -0.30
CA ASN A 170 -2.34 -15.94 -0.49
C ASN A 170 -2.45 -17.32 0.18
N ALA A 171 -2.15 -18.38 -0.57
CA ALA A 171 -2.23 -19.76 -0.09
C ALA A 171 -1.38 -20.04 1.16
N SER A 172 -0.33 -19.25 1.41
CA SER A 172 0.51 -19.39 2.61
C SER A 172 -0.25 -19.13 3.90
N LEU A 173 -1.32 -18.32 3.87
CA LEU A 173 -2.14 -18.03 5.04
C LEU A 173 -3.12 -19.15 5.39
N LYS A 174 -3.41 -20.05 4.46
CA LYS A 174 -4.36 -21.17 4.64
C LYS A 174 -5.78 -20.72 5.02
N PHE A 175 -6.17 -19.52 4.63
CA PHE A 175 -7.56 -19.10 4.65
C PHE A 175 -8.33 -19.76 3.51
N THR A 176 -9.59 -20.09 3.76
CA THR A 176 -10.55 -20.27 2.68
C THR A 176 -10.89 -18.91 2.04
N ASN A 177 -11.46 -18.91 0.85
CA ASN A 177 -11.88 -17.64 0.21
C ASN A 177 -12.89 -16.87 1.08
N ASP A 178 -13.82 -17.57 1.74
CA ASP A 178 -14.81 -16.96 2.63
C ASP A 178 -14.14 -16.32 3.86
N GLU A 179 -13.15 -16.97 4.44
CA GLU A 179 -12.39 -16.42 5.57
C GLU A 179 -11.56 -15.20 5.18
N ALA A 180 -10.90 -15.25 4.02
CA ALA A 180 -10.17 -14.11 3.47
C ALA A 180 -11.11 -12.92 3.23
N LEU A 181 -12.26 -13.17 2.63
CA LEU A 181 -13.29 -12.18 2.37
C LEU A 181 -13.85 -11.59 3.68
N GLN A 182 -14.13 -12.44 4.68
CA GLN A 182 -14.60 -12.00 5.99
C GLN A 182 -13.61 -11.05 6.67
N TRP A 183 -12.30 -11.33 6.59
CA TRP A 183 -11.28 -10.43 7.12
C TRP A 183 -11.21 -9.10 6.38
N CYS A 184 -11.35 -9.09 5.05
CA CYS A 184 -11.47 -7.85 4.28
C CYS A 184 -12.67 -7.02 4.79
N PHE A 185 -13.83 -7.65 4.98
CA PHE A 185 -15.03 -6.97 5.48
C PHE A 185 -14.88 -6.47 6.92
N GLU A 186 -14.18 -7.22 7.78
CA GLU A 186 -13.92 -6.79 9.16
C GLU A 186 -13.05 -5.53 9.19
N LEU A 187 -11.98 -5.48 8.37
CA LEU A 187 -11.15 -4.28 8.25
C LEU A 187 -11.93 -3.09 7.71
N PHE A 188 -12.72 -3.28 6.66
CA PHE A 188 -13.53 -2.19 6.10
C PHE A 188 -14.57 -1.67 7.09
N ASN A 189 -15.23 -2.55 7.84
CA ASN A 189 -16.12 -2.14 8.92
C ASN A 189 -15.38 -1.37 10.02
N TYR A 190 -14.20 -1.84 10.41
CA TYR A 190 -13.42 -1.20 11.46
C TYR A 190 -13.03 0.24 11.08
N PHE A 191 -12.47 0.45 9.89
CA PHE A 191 -12.04 1.77 9.43
C PHE A 191 -13.23 2.62 8.99
N GLY A 192 -14.21 2.05 8.28
CA GLY A 192 -15.41 2.74 7.84
C GLY A 192 -16.24 3.32 8.97
N ASN A 193 -16.45 2.55 10.05
CA ASN A 193 -17.18 3.01 11.24
C ASN A 193 -16.46 4.13 12.00
N ARG A 194 -15.17 4.32 11.77
CA ARG A 194 -14.34 5.38 12.36
C ARG A 194 -14.10 6.55 11.43
N GLY A 195 -14.60 6.46 10.18
CA GLY A 195 -14.36 7.48 9.15
C GLY A 195 -12.89 7.61 8.75
N ILE A 196 -12.08 6.56 8.95
CA ILE A 196 -10.65 6.56 8.62
C ILE A 196 -10.50 6.19 7.14
N PRO A 197 -9.94 7.08 6.29
CA PRO A 197 -9.71 6.77 4.88
C PRO A 197 -8.70 5.64 4.70
N ILE A 198 -8.97 4.77 3.72
CA ILE A 198 -8.12 3.61 3.40
C ILE A 198 -7.45 3.83 2.05
N LEU A 199 -6.14 3.59 1.98
CA LEU A 199 -5.44 3.37 0.73
C LEU A 199 -5.47 1.88 0.40
N LEU A 200 -5.79 1.52 -0.84
CA LEU A 200 -5.86 0.13 -1.29
C LEU A 200 -4.68 -0.22 -2.17
N HIS A 201 -4.04 -1.36 -1.90
CA HIS A 201 -3.13 -2.02 -2.83
C HIS A 201 -3.85 -3.18 -3.50
N LEU A 202 -3.81 -3.22 -4.82
CA LEU A 202 -4.52 -4.20 -5.62
C LEU A 202 -3.67 -4.80 -6.72
N ILE A 203 -3.77 -6.11 -6.82
CA ILE A 203 -3.35 -6.91 -7.98
C ILE A 203 -4.28 -8.13 -8.04
N ASP A 204 -4.56 -8.66 -9.21
CA ASP A 204 -5.31 -9.90 -9.34
C ASP A 204 -4.43 -11.00 -9.94
N ALA A 205 -4.76 -12.23 -9.65
CA ALA A 205 -4.02 -13.39 -10.10
C ALA A 205 -4.96 -14.56 -10.40
N THR A 206 -4.55 -15.42 -11.33
CA THR A 206 -5.30 -16.64 -11.68
C THR A 206 -5.14 -17.76 -10.65
N LYS A 207 -4.21 -17.59 -9.69
CA LYS A 207 -3.87 -18.56 -8.64
C LYS A 207 -3.55 -17.86 -7.32
N PRO A 208 -3.76 -18.52 -6.16
CA PRO A 208 -3.50 -17.94 -4.83
C PRO A 208 -2.01 -17.86 -4.45
N THR A 209 -1.09 -17.96 -5.39
CA THR A 209 0.35 -17.85 -5.18
C THR A 209 0.89 -16.43 -5.38
N GLN A 210 0.15 -15.59 -6.09
CA GLN A 210 0.56 -14.21 -6.41
C GLN A 210 1.98 -14.14 -7.00
N GLU A 211 2.26 -15.03 -7.94
CA GLU A 211 3.50 -15.00 -8.71
C GLU A 211 3.29 -14.17 -9.97
N ARG A 212 4.33 -13.47 -10.42
CA ARG A 212 4.30 -12.58 -11.59
C ARG A 212 3.64 -13.21 -12.82
N ASN A 213 3.92 -14.50 -13.08
CA ASN A 213 3.35 -15.24 -14.21
C ASN A 213 1.87 -15.64 -14.02
N THR A 214 1.30 -15.36 -12.85
CA THR A 214 -0.11 -15.61 -12.54
C THR A 214 -0.96 -14.34 -12.55
N TYR A 215 -0.35 -13.16 -12.65
CA TYR A 215 -1.08 -11.89 -12.64
C TYR A 215 -2.04 -11.79 -13.83
N CYS A 216 -3.19 -11.22 -13.57
CA CYS A 216 -4.23 -10.98 -14.57
C CYS A 216 -4.99 -9.68 -14.25
N THR A 217 -5.77 -9.23 -15.20
CA THR A 217 -6.60 -8.03 -15.03
C THR A 217 -7.54 -8.19 -13.83
N ILE A 218 -7.67 -7.15 -13.00
CA ILE A 218 -8.58 -7.16 -11.85
C ILE A 218 -10.01 -7.52 -12.27
N GLY A 219 -10.57 -8.52 -11.58
CA GLY A 219 -11.89 -9.10 -11.85
C GLY A 219 -11.89 -10.24 -12.87
N GLU A 220 -10.73 -10.65 -13.39
CA GLU A 220 -10.55 -11.84 -14.24
C GLU A 220 -9.86 -12.98 -13.49
N GLY A 221 -9.35 -12.70 -12.28
CA GLY A 221 -8.69 -13.65 -11.41
C GLY A 221 -9.61 -14.34 -10.42
N TYR A 222 -8.98 -14.91 -9.39
CA TYR A 222 -9.70 -15.67 -8.36
C TYR A 222 -10.14 -14.81 -7.16
N ILE A 223 -9.63 -13.57 -7.03
CA ILE A 223 -10.00 -12.67 -5.94
C ILE A 223 -11.39 -12.07 -6.23
N PRO A 224 -12.36 -12.18 -5.31
CA PRO A 224 -13.73 -11.73 -5.56
C PRO A 224 -13.88 -10.19 -5.44
N PHE A 225 -13.12 -9.45 -6.25
CA PHE A 225 -13.07 -7.98 -6.20
C PHE A 225 -14.44 -7.33 -6.35
N ARG A 226 -15.31 -7.88 -7.21
CA ARG A 226 -16.67 -7.33 -7.37
C ARG A 226 -17.44 -7.35 -6.06
N GLU A 227 -17.39 -8.46 -5.32
CA GLU A 227 -18.07 -8.60 -4.04
C GLU A 227 -17.46 -7.68 -2.98
N ILE A 228 -16.13 -7.59 -2.96
CA ILE A 228 -15.38 -6.70 -2.06
C ILE A 228 -15.81 -5.24 -2.29
N PHE A 229 -15.83 -4.76 -3.53
CA PHE A 229 -16.22 -3.39 -3.83
C PHE A 229 -17.70 -3.13 -3.59
N GLN A 230 -18.59 -4.08 -3.87
CA GLN A 230 -20.01 -3.96 -3.52
C GLN A 230 -20.20 -3.80 -2.00
N PHE A 231 -19.47 -4.54 -1.19
CA PHE A 231 -19.52 -4.40 0.26
C PHE A 231 -19.02 -3.02 0.70
N MET A 232 -17.86 -2.58 0.19
CA MET A 232 -17.28 -1.27 0.51
C MET A 232 -18.23 -0.11 0.18
N LEU A 233 -18.86 -0.15 -0.99
CA LEU A 233 -19.85 0.85 -1.41
C LEU A 233 -21.09 0.84 -0.50
N LYS A 234 -21.58 -0.34 -0.14
CA LYS A 234 -22.74 -0.51 0.76
C LYS A 234 -22.52 0.13 2.12
N ILE A 235 -21.35 -0.04 2.73
CA ILE A 235 -21.02 0.52 4.04
C ILE A 235 -20.35 1.90 3.96
N LYS A 236 -20.14 2.43 2.75
CA LYS A 236 -19.58 3.77 2.48
C LYS A 236 -18.21 3.98 3.12
N VAL A 237 -17.31 2.99 3.00
CA VAL A 237 -15.93 3.13 3.45
C VAL A 237 -15.27 4.31 2.74
N PRO A 238 -14.65 5.24 3.46
CA PRO A 238 -13.86 6.29 2.82
C PRO A 238 -12.60 5.68 2.19
N ILE A 239 -12.46 5.83 0.87
CA ILE A 239 -11.29 5.37 0.12
C ILE A 239 -10.50 6.59 -0.32
N GLU A 240 -9.24 6.67 0.09
CA GLU A 240 -8.33 7.73 -0.27
C GLU A 240 -7.80 7.57 -1.70
N GLY A 241 -7.50 6.33 -2.08
CA GLY A 241 -7.00 5.98 -3.41
C GLY A 241 -6.78 4.48 -3.56
N ILE A 242 -6.51 4.08 -4.79
CA ILE A 242 -6.19 2.70 -5.18
C ILE A 242 -4.85 2.69 -5.90
N ILE A 243 -3.93 1.84 -5.49
CA ILE A 243 -2.64 1.62 -6.14
C ILE A 243 -2.63 0.23 -6.75
N LEU A 244 -2.38 0.17 -8.06
CA LEU A 244 -2.23 -1.07 -8.81
C LEU A 244 -0.76 -1.50 -8.77
N GLU A 245 -0.47 -2.65 -8.17
CA GLU A 245 0.90 -3.15 -7.95
C GLU A 245 1.33 -4.23 -8.96
N PHE A 246 0.91 -4.09 -10.20
CA PHE A 246 1.35 -4.98 -11.27
C PHE A 246 2.85 -4.83 -11.57
N GLU A 247 3.47 -5.92 -12.01
CA GLU A 247 4.85 -5.95 -12.47
C GLU A 247 4.96 -5.91 -14.01
N ASP A 248 3.97 -5.33 -14.66
CA ASP A 248 3.90 -5.15 -16.12
C ASP A 248 3.04 -3.93 -16.47
N LYS A 249 3.08 -3.53 -17.75
CA LYS A 249 2.30 -2.41 -18.29
C LYS A 249 1.04 -2.84 -19.06
N ILE A 250 0.73 -4.13 -19.07
CA ILE A 250 -0.39 -4.68 -19.86
C ILE A 250 -1.69 -4.64 -19.06
N HIS A 251 -1.63 -5.10 -17.79
CA HIS A 251 -2.81 -5.25 -16.94
C HIS A 251 -3.34 -3.96 -16.29
N PRO A 252 -2.52 -2.94 -15.94
CA PRO A 252 -3.00 -1.80 -15.17
C PRO A 252 -4.13 -1.02 -15.82
N LEU A 253 -4.04 -0.74 -17.13
CA LEU A 253 -5.07 0.06 -17.82
C LEU A 253 -6.43 -0.63 -17.82
N LYS A 254 -6.47 -1.90 -18.20
CA LYS A 254 -7.71 -2.69 -18.21
C LYS A 254 -8.26 -2.89 -16.80
N SER A 255 -7.38 -3.07 -15.81
CA SER A 255 -7.75 -3.15 -14.40
C SER A 255 -8.39 -1.86 -13.90
N ARG A 256 -7.85 -0.69 -14.29
CA ARG A 256 -8.46 0.61 -13.99
C ARG A 256 -9.88 0.70 -14.56
N ASP A 257 -10.08 0.33 -15.82
CA ASP A 257 -11.39 0.39 -16.47
C ASP A 257 -12.41 -0.53 -15.77
N ASN A 258 -11.99 -1.74 -15.38
CA ASN A 258 -12.82 -2.66 -14.59
C ASN A 258 -13.18 -2.08 -13.22
N LEU A 259 -12.21 -1.47 -12.51
CA LEU A 259 -12.44 -0.83 -11.21
C LEU A 259 -13.44 0.32 -11.31
N ILE A 260 -13.30 1.20 -12.30
CA ILE A 260 -14.26 2.27 -12.57
C ILE A 260 -15.67 1.69 -12.77
N SER A 261 -15.78 0.58 -13.50
CA SER A 261 -17.07 -0.11 -13.68
C SER A 261 -17.63 -0.69 -12.37
N PHE A 262 -16.79 -1.20 -11.46
CA PHE A 262 -17.23 -1.72 -10.15
C PHE A 262 -17.67 -0.60 -9.22
N LEU A 263 -17.00 0.55 -9.26
CA LEU A 263 -17.26 1.72 -8.41
C LEU A 263 -18.44 2.58 -8.89
N SER A 264 -18.91 2.39 -10.13
CA SER A 264 -19.99 3.18 -10.74
C SER A 264 -21.39 2.58 -10.53
N LYS A 265 -21.48 1.40 -9.94
CA LYS A 265 -22.73 0.67 -9.68
C LYS A 265 -23.17 0.76 -8.23
#